data_d44f4edcd589702d45c0f3948f9bff3d
#
_entry.id   d44f4edcd589702d45c0f3948f9bff3d
#
_cell.length_a   1.000
_cell.length_b   1.000
_cell.length_c   1.000
_cell.angle_alpha   90.00
_cell.angle_beta   90.00
_cell.angle_gamma   90.00
#
_symmetry.space_group_name_H-M   'P 1'
#
loop_
_entity.id
_entity.type
_entity.pdbx_description
1 polymer ?
#
loop_
_entity_poly.entity_id
_entity_poly.type
_entity_poly.pdbx_seq_one_letter_code
_entity_poly.pdbx_strand_id
1 'polypeptide(L)'
;MNLVLLSGGSGQRLWPLSNDIRSKQFIKIFHREDGELESMVQRVYRQIKAVDTDATVTIATSKSQVSAIHNQLGEEVGISVEPCRRDTFPAIALAAAYLKDVQGVGEEESVVVCPVDPYVENDYFEALKALGDRAAVSSANLVLMGIEPTYPSEKYGYIIPIGKEQVSKVSMFKEKPTQEVAKDYIAKGALWNGGVFAFKLGYVLNRAHEPVSYTHLT
;
A
#
# COMPACT_ATOMS: atom_id res chain seq x y z
N MET A 1 -11.47 -2.09 -9.45
CA MET A 1 -10.74 -2.15 -8.15
C MET A 1 -10.47 -0.73 -7.67
N ASN A 2 -10.79 -0.39 -6.41
CA ASN A 2 -10.39 0.89 -5.81
C ASN A 2 -9.03 0.72 -5.14
N LEU A 3 -8.01 1.45 -5.59
CA LEU A 3 -6.63 1.31 -5.12
C LEU A 3 -6.10 2.63 -4.55
N VAL A 4 -5.51 2.57 -3.36
CA VAL A 4 -4.80 3.69 -2.73
C VAL A 4 -3.30 3.39 -2.73
N LEU A 5 -2.53 4.24 -3.42
CA LEU A 5 -1.07 4.20 -3.41
C LEU A 5 -0.53 5.14 -2.34
N LEU A 6 0.22 4.60 -1.38
CA LEU A 6 0.86 5.40 -0.33
C LEU A 6 2.18 5.99 -0.84
N SER A 7 2.24 7.31 -0.98
CA SER A 7 3.38 8.07 -1.48
C SER A 7 4.01 8.98 -0.41
N GLY A 8 4.11 8.49 0.83
CA GLY A 8 4.58 9.29 1.98
C GLY A 8 6.10 9.41 2.17
N GLY A 9 6.95 8.83 1.32
CA GLY A 9 8.41 8.80 1.51
C GLY A 9 9.11 10.13 1.18
N SER A 10 10.01 10.62 2.05
CA SER A 10 10.85 11.82 1.78
C SER A 10 11.98 11.56 0.78
N GLY A 11 12.25 10.29 0.45
CA GLY A 11 13.30 9.95 -0.50
C GLY A 11 14.75 10.26 -0.07
N GLN A 12 14.99 10.70 1.16
CA GLN A 12 16.31 11.16 1.65
C GLN A 12 17.44 10.13 1.47
N ARG A 13 17.12 8.83 1.41
CA ARG A 13 18.12 7.76 1.23
C ARG A 13 18.84 7.77 -0.12
N LEU A 14 18.29 8.45 -1.12
CA LEU A 14 18.89 8.58 -2.46
C LEU A 14 19.47 9.98 -2.72
N TRP A 15 19.72 10.78 -1.66
CA TRP A 15 20.38 12.06 -1.83
C TRP A 15 21.74 11.88 -2.53
N PRO A 16 22.14 12.73 -3.51
CA PRO A 16 21.46 13.96 -3.95
C PRO A 16 20.42 13.78 -5.06
N LEU A 17 20.13 12.55 -5.50
CA LEU A 17 19.18 12.26 -6.59
C LEU A 17 17.72 12.58 -6.18
N SER A 18 17.40 12.42 -4.89
CA SER A 18 16.08 12.72 -4.35
C SER A 18 16.15 13.67 -3.16
N ASN A 19 15.10 14.47 -3.00
CA ASN A 19 14.86 15.39 -1.89
C ASN A 19 13.36 15.50 -1.61
N ASP A 20 12.95 16.37 -0.67
CA ASP A 20 11.54 16.53 -0.27
C ASP A 20 10.62 17.01 -1.40
N ILE A 21 11.16 17.71 -2.41
CA ILE A 21 10.41 18.17 -3.60
C ILE A 21 10.47 17.09 -4.68
N ARG A 22 11.64 16.52 -4.93
CA ARG A 22 11.88 15.47 -5.92
C ARG A 22 12.06 14.12 -5.22
N SER A 23 10.95 13.54 -4.79
CA SER A 23 10.98 12.23 -4.14
C SER A 23 11.35 11.12 -5.13
N LYS A 24 11.96 10.03 -4.61
CA LYS A 24 12.53 8.91 -5.41
C LYS A 24 11.56 8.31 -6.43
N GLN A 25 10.27 8.22 -6.09
CA GLN A 25 9.24 7.61 -6.94
C GLN A 25 8.93 8.40 -8.21
N PHE A 26 9.36 9.67 -8.30
CA PHE A 26 9.17 10.54 -9.48
C PHE A 26 10.41 10.67 -10.37
N ILE A 27 11.52 10.01 -10.01
CA ILE A 27 12.75 10.03 -10.82
C ILE A 27 12.59 9.02 -11.96
N LYS A 28 12.73 9.47 -13.21
CA LYS A 28 12.65 8.63 -14.40
C LYS A 28 13.97 7.89 -14.60
N ILE A 29 14.02 6.63 -14.22
CA ILE A 29 15.22 5.75 -14.29
C ILE A 29 14.90 4.36 -14.84
N PHE A 30 13.63 4.02 -15.06
CA PHE A 30 13.25 2.72 -15.58
C PHE A 30 13.02 2.81 -17.08
N HIS A 31 13.60 1.87 -17.83
CA HIS A 31 13.38 1.77 -19.27
C HIS A 31 12.08 1.04 -19.54
N ARG A 32 11.27 1.60 -20.42
CA ARG A 32 10.12 0.94 -21.03
C ARG A 32 10.56 0.16 -22.29
N GLU A 33 9.70 -0.70 -22.79
CA GLU A 33 9.95 -1.47 -24.01
C GLU A 33 10.12 -0.58 -25.28
N ASP A 34 9.48 0.59 -25.28
CA ASP A 34 9.59 1.60 -26.35
C ASP A 34 10.88 2.46 -26.26
N GLY A 35 11.75 2.22 -25.27
CA GLY A 35 12.99 2.95 -25.04
C GLY A 35 12.84 4.23 -24.24
N GLU A 36 11.63 4.68 -23.93
CA GLU A 36 11.37 5.84 -23.08
C GLU A 36 11.66 5.53 -21.62
N LEU A 37 12.03 6.58 -20.87
CA LEU A 37 12.24 6.48 -19.43
C LEU A 37 10.95 6.77 -18.65
N GLU A 38 10.61 5.89 -17.73
CA GLU A 38 9.50 6.07 -16.79
C GLU A 38 10.01 6.16 -15.34
N SER A 39 9.21 6.82 -14.50
CA SER A 39 9.40 6.81 -13.05
C SER A 39 8.72 5.60 -12.40
N MET A 40 9.01 5.35 -11.11
CA MET A 40 8.35 4.27 -10.38
C MET A 40 6.83 4.47 -10.34
N VAL A 41 6.35 5.68 -10.09
CA VAL A 41 4.90 5.94 -10.03
C VAL A 41 4.23 5.71 -11.39
N GLN A 42 4.90 6.05 -12.50
CA GLN A 42 4.40 5.78 -13.86
C GLN A 42 4.38 4.28 -14.15
N ARG A 43 5.45 3.55 -13.79
CA ARG A 43 5.54 2.09 -13.94
C ARG A 43 4.41 1.38 -13.19
N VAL A 44 4.26 1.68 -11.90
CA VAL A 44 3.22 1.08 -11.05
C VAL A 44 1.82 1.38 -11.61
N TYR A 45 1.55 2.62 -11.97
CA TYR A 45 0.25 3.01 -12.56
C TYR A 45 -0.04 2.24 -13.86
N ARG A 46 0.94 2.15 -14.76
CA ARG A 46 0.81 1.41 -16.02
C ARG A 46 0.55 -0.08 -15.78
N GLN A 47 1.27 -0.71 -14.84
CA GLN A 47 1.08 -2.12 -14.49
C GLN A 47 -0.29 -2.38 -13.87
N ILE A 48 -0.79 -1.48 -13.01
CA ILE A 48 -2.16 -1.56 -12.46
C ILE A 48 -3.18 -1.54 -13.60
N LYS A 49 -3.05 -0.58 -14.53
CA LYS A 49 -3.98 -0.43 -15.65
C LYS A 49 -3.88 -1.59 -16.65
N ALA A 50 -2.75 -2.26 -16.76
CA ALA A 50 -2.60 -3.46 -17.58
C ALA A 50 -3.37 -4.67 -17.01
N VAL A 51 -3.46 -4.78 -15.67
CA VAL A 51 -4.18 -5.87 -14.99
C VAL A 51 -5.67 -5.55 -14.80
N ASP A 52 -6.00 -4.28 -14.57
CA ASP A 52 -7.38 -3.82 -14.37
C ASP A 52 -7.56 -2.42 -14.98
N THR A 53 -8.04 -2.36 -16.21
CA THR A 53 -8.27 -1.10 -16.94
C THR A 53 -9.24 -0.17 -16.22
N ASP A 54 -10.20 -0.73 -15.49
CA ASP A 54 -11.23 0.00 -14.75
C ASP A 54 -10.79 0.35 -13.31
N ALA A 55 -9.56 0.01 -12.92
CA ALA A 55 -9.05 0.34 -11.60
C ALA A 55 -9.07 1.85 -11.36
N THR A 56 -9.71 2.27 -10.27
CA THR A 56 -9.63 3.63 -9.77
C THR A 56 -8.40 3.78 -8.87
N VAL A 57 -7.48 4.66 -9.23
CA VAL A 57 -6.22 4.86 -8.49
C VAL A 57 -6.26 6.20 -7.79
N THR A 58 -6.05 6.19 -6.48
CA THR A 58 -5.89 7.37 -5.63
C THR A 58 -4.51 7.37 -5.00
N ILE A 59 -3.79 8.47 -5.03
CA ILE A 59 -2.46 8.61 -4.42
C ILE A 59 -2.58 9.42 -3.15
N ALA A 60 -2.25 8.81 -2.00
CA ALA A 60 -2.11 9.50 -0.73
C ALA A 60 -0.71 10.11 -0.65
N THR A 61 -0.64 11.44 -0.57
CA THR A 61 0.62 12.17 -0.76
C THR A 61 0.64 13.50 0.00
N SER A 62 1.81 14.13 0.05
CA SER A 62 1.97 15.50 0.58
C SER A 62 1.71 16.56 -0.50
N LYS A 63 1.37 17.77 -0.08
CA LYS A 63 1.12 18.92 -0.97
C LYS A 63 2.27 19.18 -1.96
N SER A 64 3.52 18.98 -1.54
CA SER A 64 4.71 19.22 -2.39
C SER A 64 4.82 18.27 -3.58
N GLN A 65 4.13 17.13 -3.58
CA GLN A 65 4.21 16.10 -4.62
C GLN A 65 3.07 16.17 -5.64
N VAL A 66 2.01 16.93 -5.39
CA VAL A 66 0.80 17.00 -6.22
C VAL A 66 1.14 17.36 -7.67
N SER A 67 1.93 18.41 -7.89
CA SER A 67 2.32 18.83 -9.25
C SER A 67 3.11 17.76 -10.00
N ALA A 68 3.98 17.01 -9.29
CA ALA A 68 4.74 15.93 -9.91
C ALA A 68 3.84 14.76 -10.33
N ILE A 69 2.80 14.45 -9.54
CA ILE A 69 1.81 13.43 -9.86
C ILE A 69 1.01 13.84 -11.10
N HIS A 70 0.42 15.03 -11.13
CA HIS A 70 -0.34 15.53 -12.30
C HIS A 70 0.53 15.57 -13.57
N ASN A 71 1.78 16.02 -13.46
CA ASN A 71 2.70 16.07 -14.61
C ASN A 71 3.05 14.69 -15.17
N GLN A 72 3.02 13.63 -14.36
CA GLN A 72 3.44 12.29 -14.77
C GLN A 72 2.28 11.34 -15.07
N LEU A 73 1.14 11.50 -14.41
CA LEU A 73 0.00 10.60 -14.51
C LEU A 73 -1.26 11.26 -15.10
N GLY A 74 -1.25 12.58 -15.26
CA GLY A 74 -2.45 13.32 -15.69
C GLY A 74 -3.38 13.64 -14.51
N GLU A 75 -4.57 14.18 -14.85
CA GLU A 75 -5.56 14.63 -13.86
C GLU A 75 -6.63 13.58 -13.52
N GLU A 76 -6.60 12.43 -14.18
CA GLU A 76 -7.56 11.35 -13.93
C GLU A 76 -7.27 10.55 -12.65
N VAL A 77 -6.10 10.74 -12.06
CA VAL A 77 -5.68 10.10 -10.82
C VAL A 77 -6.24 10.87 -9.63
N GLY A 78 -6.92 10.19 -8.73
CA GLY A 78 -7.34 10.75 -7.45
C GLY A 78 -6.15 11.13 -6.58
N ILE A 79 -6.22 12.26 -5.87
CA ILE A 79 -5.15 12.71 -4.98
C ILE A 79 -5.73 13.05 -3.62
N SER A 80 -5.36 12.26 -2.61
CA SER A 80 -5.62 12.54 -1.19
C SER A 80 -4.41 13.23 -0.58
N VAL A 81 -4.55 14.51 -0.25
CA VAL A 81 -3.43 15.36 0.21
C VAL A 81 -3.36 15.36 1.73
N GLU A 82 -2.29 14.82 2.28
CA GLU A 82 -2.02 14.90 3.72
C GLU A 82 -1.55 16.32 4.12
N PRO A 83 -2.22 16.97 5.08
CA PRO A 83 -1.78 18.29 5.57
C PRO A 83 -0.47 18.21 6.34
N CYS A 84 -0.20 17.07 7.00
CA CYS A 84 1.06 16.75 7.67
C CYS A 84 1.21 15.23 7.77
N ARG A 85 2.45 14.76 7.86
CA ARG A 85 2.75 13.33 8.02
C ARG A 85 2.41 12.87 9.42
N ARG A 86 1.60 11.80 9.51
CA ARG A 86 1.11 11.20 10.76
C ARG A 86 1.13 9.68 10.73
N ASP A 87 2.08 9.08 9.99
CA ASP A 87 2.16 7.64 9.78
C ASP A 87 1.08 7.04 8.85
N THR A 88 1.05 5.71 8.79
CA THR A 88 0.29 4.96 7.77
C THR A 88 -1.22 5.06 7.98
N PHE A 89 -1.72 4.83 9.21
CA PHE A 89 -3.17 4.78 9.44
C PHE A 89 -3.89 6.10 9.18
N PRO A 90 -3.39 7.26 9.63
CA PRO A 90 -4.00 8.55 9.30
C PRO A 90 -4.02 8.85 7.79
N ALA A 91 -2.99 8.46 7.04
CA ALA A 91 -2.96 8.58 5.58
C ALA A 91 -4.06 7.72 4.92
N ILE A 92 -4.23 6.47 5.38
CA ILE A 92 -5.28 5.58 4.92
C ILE A 92 -6.67 6.12 5.27
N ALA A 93 -6.87 6.61 6.50
CA ALA A 93 -8.15 7.16 6.93
C ALA A 93 -8.55 8.40 6.13
N LEU A 94 -7.59 9.30 5.85
CA LEU A 94 -7.83 10.47 5.00
C LEU A 94 -8.15 10.07 3.55
N ALA A 95 -7.43 9.09 3.00
CA ALA A 95 -7.72 8.57 1.67
C ALA A 95 -9.10 7.88 1.62
N ALA A 96 -9.51 7.17 2.69
CA ALA A 96 -10.84 6.57 2.78
C ALA A 96 -11.96 7.63 2.79
N ALA A 97 -11.78 8.73 3.53
CA ALA A 97 -12.71 9.86 3.50
C ALA A 97 -12.78 10.49 2.09
N TYR A 98 -11.62 10.68 1.44
CA TYR A 98 -11.56 11.19 0.06
C TYR A 98 -12.30 10.26 -0.93
N LEU A 99 -12.10 8.94 -0.84
CA LEU A 99 -12.79 7.96 -1.68
C LEU A 99 -14.32 8.07 -1.51
N LYS A 100 -14.80 8.20 -0.28
CA LYS A 100 -16.23 8.33 0.01
C LYS A 100 -16.80 9.66 -0.45
N ASP A 101 -16.21 10.78 0.01
CA ASP A 101 -16.81 12.10 -0.08
C ASP A 101 -16.57 12.76 -1.44
N VAL A 102 -15.46 12.44 -2.12
CA VAL A 102 -15.08 13.04 -3.41
C VAL A 102 -15.32 12.09 -4.58
N GLN A 103 -14.98 10.81 -4.42
CA GLN A 103 -15.12 9.82 -5.50
C GLN A 103 -16.44 9.04 -5.45
N GLY A 104 -17.21 9.14 -4.37
CA GLY A 104 -18.51 8.47 -4.23
C GLY A 104 -18.44 6.96 -4.05
N VAL A 105 -17.29 6.43 -3.59
CA VAL A 105 -17.11 5.00 -3.35
C VAL A 105 -18.00 4.56 -2.18
N GLY A 106 -18.75 3.48 -2.40
CA GLY A 106 -19.66 2.90 -1.40
C GLY A 106 -18.92 2.25 -0.23
N GLU A 107 -19.51 2.29 0.96
CA GLU A 107 -18.90 1.74 2.18
C GLU A 107 -18.67 0.22 2.13
N GLU A 108 -19.46 -0.50 1.36
CA GLU A 108 -19.32 -1.96 1.16
C GLU A 108 -18.31 -2.32 0.07
N GLU A 109 -17.83 -1.33 -0.69
CA GLU A 109 -16.81 -1.57 -1.70
C GLU A 109 -15.45 -1.82 -1.07
N SER A 110 -14.69 -2.73 -1.71
CA SER A 110 -13.34 -3.04 -1.28
C SER A 110 -12.34 -1.97 -1.75
N VAL A 111 -11.41 -1.65 -0.89
CA VAL A 111 -10.27 -0.77 -1.14
C VAL A 111 -8.98 -1.54 -0.88
N VAL A 112 -8.05 -1.49 -1.83
CA VAL A 112 -6.70 -2.04 -1.68
C VAL A 112 -5.74 -0.90 -1.41
N VAL A 113 -4.86 -1.05 -0.44
CA VAL A 113 -3.82 -0.09 -0.10
C VAL A 113 -2.46 -0.74 -0.29
N CYS A 114 -1.57 -0.10 -1.03
CA CYS A 114 -0.20 -0.56 -1.18
C CYS A 114 0.80 0.61 -1.30
N PRO A 115 2.10 0.39 -1.06
CA PRO A 115 3.13 1.38 -1.33
C PRO A 115 3.21 1.75 -2.82
N VAL A 116 3.64 2.97 -3.14
CA VAL A 116 3.81 3.47 -4.52
C VAL A 116 5.12 3.00 -5.17
N ASP A 117 6.02 2.37 -4.40
CA ASP A 117 7.40 2.15 -4.81
C ASP A 117 7.89 0.68 -4.84
N PRO A 118 7.03 -0.35 -5.01
CA PRO A 118 7.51 -1.70 -5.21
C PRO A 118 8.07 -1.86 -6.63
N TYR A 119 9.24 -2.48 -6.74
CA TYR A 119 9.77 -2.93 -8.02
C TYR A 119 9.43 -4.41 -8.20
N VAL A 120 8.36 -4.66 -8.95
CA VAL A 120 7.70 -5.98 -9.06
C VAL A 120 7.21 -6.23 -10.48
N GLU A 121 6.86 -7.47 -10.77
CA GLU A 121 6.25 -7.88 -12.04
C GLU A 121 4.72 -7.85 -11.97
N ASN A 122 4.04 -8.16 -13.08
CA ASN A 122 2.59 -8.00 -13.21
C ASN A 122 1.78 -8.93 -12.29
N ASP A 123 2.29 -10.11 -11.98
CA ASP A 123 1.66 -11.07 -11.06
C ASP A 123 1.42 -10.49 -9.65
N TYR A 124 2.27 -9.54 -9.21
CA TYR A 124 2.01 -8.79 -7.99
C TYR A 124 0.71 -7.98 -8.07
N PHE A 125 0.42 -7.36 -9.20
CA PHE A 125 -0.80 -6.56 -9.38
C PHE A 125 -2.04 -7.45 -9.58
N GLU A 126 -1.88 -8.64 -10.14
CA GLU A 126 -2.92 -9.67 -10.15
C GLU A 126 -3.25 -10.13 -8.72
N ALA A 127 -2.23 -10.29 -7.87
CA ALA A 127 -2.43 -10.59 -6.45
C ALA A 127 -3.13 -9.43 -5.70
N LEU A 128 -2.84 -8.16 -6.02
CA LEU A 128 -3.57 -7.01 -5.47
C LEU A 128 -5.05 -7.05 -5.85
N LYS A 129 -5.36 -7.38 -7.10
CA LYS A 129 -6.75 -7.52 -7.55
C LYS A 129 -7.46 -8.64 -6.80
N ALA A 130 -6.84 -9.82 -6.73
CA ALA A 130 -7.38 -10.95 -5.98
C ALA A 130 -7.58 -10.62 -4.48
N LEU A 131 -6.69 -9.82 -3.89
CA LEU A 131 -6.82 -9.33 -2.51
C LEU A 131 -8.07 -8.46 -2.35
N GLY A 132 -8.31 -7.53 -3.28
CA GLY A 132 -9.50 -6.68 -3.30
C GLY A 132 -10.79 -7.49 -3.47
N ASP A 133 -10.80 -8.44 -4.41
CA ASP A 133 -11.93 -9.34 -4.64
C ASP A 133 -12.23 -10.17 -3.39
N ARG A 134 -11.18 -10.64 -2.71
CA ARG A 134 -11.33 -11.36 -1.45
C ARG A 134 -11.92 -10.49 -0.34
N ALA A 135 -11.49 -9.25 -0.21
CA ALA A 135 -12.00 -8.32 0.79
C ALA A 135 -13.50 -8.00 0.55
N ALA A 136 -13.93 -7.90 -0.71
CA ALA A 136 -15.31 -7.63 -1.07
C ALA A 136 -16.28 -8.70 -0.56
N VAL A 137 -15.90 -9.98 -0.63
CA VAL A 137 -16.76 -11.13 -0.26
C VAL A 137 -16.46 -11.70 1.13
N SER A 138 -15.38 -11.28 1.77
CA SER A 138 -14.97 -11.79 3.09
C SER A 138 -15.79 -11.17 4.21
N SER A 139 -15.99 -11.94 5.28
CA SER A 139 -16.42 -11.42 6.59
C SER A 139 -15.26 -10.86 7.42
N ALA A 140 -14.01 -11.00 6.94
CA ALA A 140 -12.85 -10.43 7.61
C ALA A 140 -12.82 -8.90 7.42
N ASN A 141 -12.51 -8.18 8.48
CA ASN A 141 -12.41 -6.73 8.45
C ASN A 141 -11.16 -6.24 7.68
N LEU A 142 -10.11 -7.07 7.64
CA LEU A 142 -8.84 -6.75 7.00
C LEU A 142 -8.27 -8.00 6.33
N VAL A 143 -7.83 -7.86 5.09
CA VAL A 143 -7.12 -8.90 4.33
C VAL A 143 -5.71 -8.40 4.08
N LEU A 144 -4.72 -9.24 4.33
CA LEU A 144 -3.29 -8.90 4.23
C LEU A 144 -2.65 -9.70 3.10
N MET A 145 -1.74 -9.09 2.38
CA MET A 145 -0.86 -9.81 1.45
C MET A 145 0.44 -10.17 2.19
N GLY A 146 0.70 -11.47 2.30
CA GLY A 146 1.94 -11.99 2.84
C GLY A 146 2.95 -12.25 1.72
N ILE A 147 4.21 -11.91 1.96
CA ILE A 147 5.33 -12.15 1.05
C ILE A 147 6.22 -13.23 1.65
N GLU A 148 6.61 -14.21 0.84
CA GLU A 148 7.47 -15.30 1.31
C GLU A 148 8.85 -14.77 1.72
N PRO A 149 9.30 -15.04 2.98
CA PRO A 149 10.57 -14.55 3.48
C PRO A 149 11.75 -15.31 2.84
N THR A 150 12.73 -14.56 2.34
CA THR A 150 13.97 -15.12 1.82
C THR A 150 15.09 -15.17 2.87
N TYR A 151 14.95 -14.43 3.97
CA TYR A 151 15.89 -14.41 5.11
C TYR A 151 15.19 -13.89 6.38
N PRO A 152 15.74 -14.15 7.59
CA PRO A 152 15.15 -13.66 8.84
C PRO A 152 15.49 -12.17 9.05
N SER A 153 14.60 -11.29 8.58
CA SER A 153 14.75 -9.83 8.67
C SER A 153 14.20 -9.28 9.99
N GLU A 154 14.94 -8.38 10.63
CA GLU A 154 14.47 -7.59 11.78
C GLU A 154 13.76 -6.30 11.35
N LYS A 155 13.64 -6.06 10.03
CA LYS A 155 13.11 -4.80 9.49
C LYS A 155 11.64 -4.88 9.08
N TYR A 156 11.08 -6.08 8.99
CA TYR A 156 9.72 -6.33 8.52
C TYR A 156 8.81 -6.86 9.63
N GLY A 157 7.51 -6.61 9.49
CA GLY A 157 6.49 -7.31 10.23
C GLY A 157 6.30 -8.73 9.70
N TYR A 158 5.90 -9.65 10.57
CA TYR A 158 5.60 -11.04 10.23
C TYR A 158 4.14 -11.36 10.46
N ILE A 159 3.53 -11.98 9.46
CA ILE A 159 2.17 -12.50 9.49
C ILE A 159 2.27 -14.01 9.69
N ILE A 160 1.73 -14.52 10.78
CA ILE A 160 1.73 -15.95 11.09
C ILE A 160 0.35 -16.50 10.75
N PRO A 161 0.21 -17.31 9.67
CA PRO A 161 -1.07 -17.92 9.31
C PRO A 161 -1.43 -19.07 10.24
N ILE A 162 -2.72 -19.42 10.33
CA ILE A 162 -3.17 -20.62 11.07
C ILE A 162 -2.92 -21.89 10.27
N GLY A 163 -3.05 -21.82 8.93
CA GLY A 163 -2.90 -22.94 8.01
C GLY A 163 -1.85 -22.69 6.93
N LYS A 164 -1.69 -23.65 6.03
CA LYS A 164 -0.77 -23.59 4.89
C LYS A 164 -1.48 -23.28 3.57
N GLU A 165 -2.76 -22.97 3.62
CA GLU A 165 -3.58 -22.63 2.46
C GLU A 165 -3.20 -21.26 1.93
N GLN A 166 -3.40 -21.04 0.63
CA GLN A 166 -3.12 -19.76 -0.02
C GLN A 166 -3.89 -18.59 0.64
N VAL A 167 -5.08 -18.87 1.14
CA VAL A 167 -5.89 -17.93 1.93
C VAL A 167 -6.15 -18.55 3.30
N SER A 168 -5.59 -17.96 4.33
CA SER A 168 -5.67 -18.45 5.71
C SER A 168 -6.02 -17.33 6.68
N LYS A 169 -6.59 -17.69 7.81
CA LYS A 169 -6.74 -16.75 8.93
C LYS A 169 -5.36 -16.45 9.53
N VAL A 170 -5.18 -15.22 10.00
CA VAL A 170 -3.97 -14.80 10.71
C VAL A 170 -4.08 -15.22 12.17
N SER A 171 -3.09 -15.97 12.66
CA SER A 171 -2.96 -16.34 14.06
C SER A 171 -2.35 -15.19 14.87
N MET A 172 -1.30 -14.58 14.33
CA MET A 172 -0.55 -13.54 15.02
C MET A 172 0.12 -12.60 14.01
N PHE A 173 0.27 -11.35 14.39
CA PHE A 173 1.12 -10.36 13.72
C PHE A 173 2.23 -9.92 14.67
N LYS A 174 3.47 -9.87 14.20
CA LYS A 174 4.62 -9.41 14.99
C LYS A 174 5.46 -8.44 14.19
N GLU A 175 5.54 -7.21 14.68
CA GLU A 175 6.37 -6.17 14.07
C GLU A 175 7.83 -6.31 14.52
N LYS A 176 8.74 -6.30 13.55
CA LYS A 176 10.20 -6.21 13.72
C LYS A 176 10.76 -7.09 14.87
N PRO A 177 10.59 -8.41 14.81
CA PRO A 177 11.16 -9.30 15.81
C PRO A 177 12.68 -9.34 15.73
N THR A 178 13.35 -9.87 16.76
CA THR A 178 14.77 -10.21 16.66
C THR A 178 15.03 -11.28 15.60
N GLN A 179 16.25 -11.35 15.09
CA GLN A 179 16.62 -12.33 14.05
C GLN A 179 16.34 -13.79 14.47
N GLU A 180 16.55 -14.12 15.73
CA GLU A 180 16.27 -15.44 16.27
C GLU A 180 14.78 -15.77 16.24
N VAL A 181 13.95 -14.84 16.71
CA VAL A 181 12.49 -14.99 16.70
C VAL A 181 11.96 -15.01 15.24
N ALA A 182 12.57 -14.23 14.34
CA ALA A 182 12.23 -14.26 12.92
C ALA A 182 12.49 -15.62 12.28
N LYS A 183 13.61 -16.30 12.61
CA LYS A 183 13.91 -17.67 12.16
C LYS A 183 12.83 -18.65 12.61
N ASP A 184 12.40 -18.56 13.86
CA ASP A 184 11.35 -19.42 14.40
C ASP A 184 10.01 -19.20 13.72
N TYR A 185 9.67 -17.94 13.39
CA TYR A 185 8.45 -17.61 12.65
C TYR A 185 8.48 -18.15 11.22
N ILE A 186 9.60 -18.00 10.52
CA ILE A 186 9.79 -18.54 9.16
C ILE A 186 9.64 -20.07 9.18
N ALA A 187 10.23 -20.75 10.15
CA ALA A 187 10.09 -22.19 10.30
C ALA A 187 8.63 -22.64 10.53
N LYS A 188 7.78 -21.76 11.08
CA LYS A 188 6.33 -21.96 11.25
C LYS A 188 5.49 -21.52 10.06
N GLY A 189 6.11 -21.11 8.95
CA GLY A 189 5.42 -20.65 7.73
C GLY A 189 4.96 -19.20 7.79
N ALA A 190 5.59 -18.35 8.60
CA ALA A 190 5.27 -16.93 8.62
C ALA A 190 5.69 -16.24 7.32
N LEU A 191 4.93 -15.23 6.94
CA LEU A 191 5.14 -14.38 5.78
C LEU A 191 5.53 -12.97 6.22
N TRP A 192 6.28 -12.24 5.41
CA TRP A 192 6.50 -10.82 5.65
C TRP A 192 5.24 -10.00 5.38
N ASN A 193 5.03 -8.97 6.17
CA ASN A 193 4.06 -7.91 5.87
C ASN A 193 4.68 -6.93 4.87
N GLY A 194 4.17 -6.92 3.65
CA GLY A 194 4.59 -5.98 2.59
C GLY A 194 3.96 -4.59 2.68
N GLY A 195 3.16 -4.32 3.71
CA GLY A 195 2.41 -3.06 3.81
C GLY A 195 1.24 -2.98 2.83
N VAL A 196 0.72 -4.13 2.42
CA VAL A 196 -0.40 -4.26 1.50
C VAL A 196 -1.63 -4.77 2.23
N PHE A 197 -2.72 -4.02 2.13
CA PHE A 197 -3.95 -4.26 2.85
C PHE A 197 -5.15 -4.15 1.93
N ALA A 198 -6.20 -4.93 2.20
CA ALA A 198 -7.52 -4.70 1.61
C ALA A 198 -8.60 -4.81 2.67
N PHE A 199 -9.62 -3.98 2.54
CA PHE A 199 -10.74 -3.87 3.49
C PHE A 199 -11.97 -3.28 2.79
N LYS A 200 -13.15 -3.39 3.39
CA LYS A 200 -14.31 -2.61 2.99
C LYS A 200 -14.16 -1.17 3.48
N LEU A 201 -14.48 -0.19 2.63
CA LEU A 201 -14.30 1.23 2.93
C LEU A 201 -14.89 1.64 4.28
N GLY A 202 -16.12 1.21 4.57
CA GLY A 202 -16.83 1.51 5.82
C GLY A 202 -16.09 1.04 7.06
N TYR A 203 -15.33 -0.06 7.00
CA TYR A 203 -14.55 -0.52 8.14
C TYR A 203 -13.50 0.52 8.60
N VAL A 204 -12.73 1.07 7.66
CA VAL A 204 -11.70 2.07 7.99
C VAL A 204 -12.33 3.39 8.42
N LEU A 205 -13.41 3.83 7.76
CA LEU A 205 -14.13 5.04 8.17
C LEU A 205 -14.64 4.93 9.62
N ASN A 206 -15.24 3.80 9.98
CA ASN A 206 -15.70 3.56 11.37
C ASN A 206 -14.52 3.56 12.36
N ARG A 207 -13.39 2.94 12.02
CA ARG A 207 -12.18 2.96 12.87
C ARG A 207 -11.59 4.35 13.01
N ALA A 208 -11.65 5.19 11.97
CA ALA A 208 -11.15 6.56 12.02
C ALA A 208 -11.96 7.46 13.00
N HIS A 209 -13.21 7.14 13.26
CA HIS A 209 -14.05 7.84 14.23
C HIS A 209 -13.86 7.36 15.68
N GLU A 210 -13.22 6.22 15.90
CA GLU A 210 -12.94 5.75 17.26
C GLU A 210 -11.78 6.57 17.88
N PRO A 211 -11.91 7.03 19.14
CA PRO A 211 -10.81 7.76 19.77
C PRO A 211 -9.59 6.84 19.91
N VAL A 212 -8.52 7.20 19.20
CA VAL A 212 -7.23 6.51 19.33
C VAL A 212 -6.61 6.94 20.67
N SER A 213 -6.59 6.04 21.65
CA SER A 213 -5.85 6.24 22.87
C SER A 213 -4.35 6.12 22.58
N TYR A 214 -3.65 7.26 22.53
CA TYR A 214 -2.19 7.31 22.34
C TYR A 214 -1.38 6.80 23.53
N THR A 215 -2.01 6.33 24.60
CA THR A 215 -1.39 5.86 25.84
C THR A 215 -0.61 4.54 25.71
N HIS A 216 -0.56 3.92 24.54
CA HIS A 216 0.13 2.65 24.32
C HIS A 216 1.27 2.71 23.28
N LEU A 217 1.77 3.91 22.95
CA LEU A 217 2.86 4.12 21.99
C LEU A 217 4.14 4.68 22.63
N THR A 218 4.34 4.44 23.90
CA THR A 218 5.64 4.67 24.59
C THR A 218 6.28 3.37 24.95
#